data_5e5988028d4741e2208546ee8a911eb7
#
_entry.id   5e5988028d4741e2208546ee8a911eb7
#
_cell.length_a   1.000
_cell.length_b   1.000
_cell.length_c   1.000
_cell.angle_alpha   90.00
_cell.angle_beta   90.00
_cell.angle_gamma   90.00
#
_symmetry.space_group_name_H-M   'P 1'
#
loop_
_entity.id
_entity.type
_entity.pdbx_description
1 polymer ?
#
loop_
_entity_poly.entity_id
_entity_poly.type
_entity_poly.pdbx_seq_one_letter_code
_entity_poly.pdbx_strand_id
1 'polypeptide(L)'
;MEKGILKSVIAVAAIITSIILITLTLSVCSNNSASFTGDVVATTAATEIKLTDGLGKEVVLDKPAEKILVFAPSALEIIDGLNAMDAVIGIDNWSVDNKEPLAEGFEGFGDFQTLNMEKITAAAPDIIIGLAGCAEADIQKLTDLGIKIYVVDANMIDEVYMEIINMGKILGKDTEARELVDELKKQVEGISSKVAGLTEDKKPKVFYEVWNEPLMSAGKNTFINDLIEKAGGINIVAADGLEGWPEYSIEKLIQNNPDIIIAPVSLAPDVSTIIEDRRFSSINAVVNKKVYVVPDNPTTRPSQNIIKGLTMFAQAIHPEIFGEFSVQQ
;
A
#
# COMPACT_ATOMS: atom_id res chain seq x y z
N MET A 1 -34.84 35.78 25.33
CA MET A 1 -33.67 34.91 25.51
C MET A 1 -33.77 34.05 26.78
N GLU A 2 -34.98 33.61 27.16
CA GLU A 2 -35.20 32.86 28.43
C GLU A 2 -35.99 31.55 28.29
N LYS A 3 -36.28 31.11 27.07
CA LYS A 3 -37.00 29.85 26.83
C LYS A 3 -36.16 28.68 26.34
N GLY A 4 -34.83 28.83 26.21
CA GLY A 4 -33.89 27.79 25.72
C GLY A 4 -33.18 26.98 26.81
N ILE A 5 -33.11 27.49 28.02
CA ILE A 5 -32.30 26.91 29.11
C ILE A 5 -33.10 25.89 29.95
N LEU A 6 -34.45 25.97 29.93
CA LEU A 6 -35.29 25.09 30.75
C LEU A 6 -35.52 23.68 30.13
N LYS A 7 -35.19 23.46 28.87
CA LYS A 7 -35.33 22.14 28.22
C LYS A 7 -34.10 21.23 28.36
N SER A 8 -32.92 21.78 28.67
CA SER A 8 -31.69 20.99 28.85
C SER A 8 -31.50 20.40 30.26
N VAL A 9 -32.24 20.89 31.24
CA VAL A 9 -32.10 20.44 32.65
C VAL A 9 -33.02 19.24 32.96
N ILE A 10 -34.07 19.02 32.17
CA ILE A 10 -35.03 17.91 32.37
C ILE A 10 -34.53 16.59 31.73
N ALA A 11 -33.61 16.64 30.76
CA ALA A 11 -33.09 15.46 30.08
C ALA A 11 -31.96 14.72 30.83
N VAL A 12 -31.35 15.35 31.83
CA VAL A 12 -30.23 14.73 32.61
C VAL A 12 -30.73 14.03 33.90
N ALA A 13 -31.94 14.33 34.37
CA ALA A 13 -32.49 13.73 35.57
C ALA A 13 -33.16 12.34 35.36
N ALA A 14 -33.35 11.90 34.12
CA ALA A 14 -34.06 10.62 33.81
C ALA A 14 -33.14 9.41 33.61
N ILE A 15 -31.82 9.58 33.67
CA ILE A 15 -30.82 8.50 33.39
C ILE A 15 -30.21 7.91 34.68
N ILE A 16 -30.46 8.49 35.85
CA ILE A 16 -29.83 8.08 37.14
C ILE A 16 -30.72 7.15 37.99
N THR A 17 -31.96 6.85 37.60
CA THR A 17 -32.87 6.03 38.43
C THR A 17 -33.12 4.60 37.97
N SER A 18 -32.32 4.04 37.05
CA SER A 18 -32.51 2.67 36.54
C SER A 18 -31.40 1.67 36.93
N ILE A 19 -30.49 1.97 37.85
CA ILE A 19 -29.37 1.08 38.24
C ILE A 19 -29.38 0.70 39.72
N ILE A 20 -30.51 0.62 40.38
CA ILE A 20 -30.60 0.04 41.76
C ILE A 20 -31.92 -0.72 41.85
N LEU A 21 -31.99 -1.95 41.36
CA LEU A 21 -32.89 -3.00 41.88
C LEU A 21 -32.70 -4.34 41.15
N ILE A 22 -31.54 -5.01 41.28
CA ILE A 22 -31.43 -6.46 41.11
C ILE A 22 -30.33 -6.95 42.05
N THR A 23 -30.68 -7.10 43.33
CA THR A 23 -29.97 -8.01 44.23
C THR A 23 -30.99 -8.61 45.18
N LEU A 24 -30.86 -9.90 45.39
CA LEU A 24 -31.54 -10.82 46.29
C LEU A 24 -32.79 -11.55 45.76
N THR A 25 -32.55 -12.75 45.22
CA THR A 25 -33.30 -13.95 45.66
C THR A 25 -32.35 -15.13 45.54
N LEU A 26 -31.65 -15.47 46.63
CA LEU A 26 -31.12 -16.79 46.90
C LEU A 26 -32.30 -17.66 47.32
N SER A 27 -32.62 -18.68 46.56
CA SER A 27 -33.46 -19.79 47.02
C SER A 27 -32.71 -21.10 46.81
N VAL A 28 -32.44 -21.73 47.91
CA VAL A 28 -31.84 -23.05 48.05
C VAL A 28 -32.87 -24.11 47.65
N CYS A 29 -32.48 -25.06 46.78
CA CYS A 29 -33.05 -26.42 46.75
C CYS A 29 -32.04 -27.41 46.16
N SER A 30 -31.50 -28.17 47.04
CA SER A 30 -31.26 -29.63 47.11
C SER A 30 -31.05 -30.44 45.84
N ASN A 31 -29.88 -31.04 45.79
CA ASN A 31 -29.46 -32.35 45.22
C ASN A 31 -30.36 -33.05 44.21
N ASN A 32 -29.81 -33.19 43.01
CA ASN A 32 -29.85 -34.49 42.35
C ASN A 32 -28.60 -34.64 41.43
N SER A 33 -27.76 -35.61 41.81
CA SER A 33 -26.56 -35.98 41.04
C SER A 33 -27.00 -36.74 39.77
N ALA A 34 -26.86 -36.12 38.63
CA ALA A 34 -26.79 -36.81 37.36
C ALA A 34 -25.50 -36.31 36.67
N SER A 35 -24.48 -37.15 36.65
CA SER A 35 -23.25 -36.96 35.92
C SER A 35 -23.57 -37.01 34.39
N PHE A 36 -23.68 -35.84 33.79
CA PHE A 36 -23.69 -35.68 32.35
C PHE A 36 -22.27 -35.29 31.93
N THR A 37 -21.47 -36.27 31.53
CA THR A 37 -20.23 -36.04 30.81
C THR A 37 -20.63 -35.70 29.38
N GLY A 38 -21.05 -34.48 29.16
CA GLY A 38 -21.14 -33.88 27.86
C GLY A 38 -19.84 -33.14 27.61
N ASP A 39 -19.03 -33.65 26.71
CA ASP A 39 -17.95 -32.88 26.08
C ASP A 39 -18.53 -31.57 25.58
N VAL A 40 -18.27 -30.49 26.29
CA VAL A 40 -18.45 -29.15 25.75
C VAL A 40 -17.32 -28.96 24.72
N VAL A 41 -17.57 -29.41 23.50
CA VAL A 41 -16.82 -28.93 22.36
C VAL A 41 -17.08 -27.43 22.32
N ALA A 42 -16.15 -26.66 22.89
CA ALA A 42 -16.10 -25.24 22.67
C ALA A 42 -15.87 -25.05 21.17
N THR A 43 -16.94 -24.91 20.42
CA THR A 43 -16.90 -24.39 19.07
C THR A 43 -16.46 -22.94 19.23
N THR A 44 -15.16 -22.69 19.18
CA THR A 44 -14.65 -21.35 18.92
C THR A 44 -15.24 -20.96 17.57
N ALA A 45 -16.28 -20.14 17.59
CA ALA A 45 -16.79 -19.52 16.37
C ALA A 45 -15.57 -18.85 15.72
N ALA A 46 -15.15 -19.34 14.56
CA ALA A 46 -14.11 -18.74 13.78
C ALA A 46 -14.52 -17.28 13.57
N THR A 47 -13.71 -16.35 14.04
CA THR A 47 -14.02 -14.92 13.88
C THR A 47 -13.89 -14.60 12.42
N GLU A 48 -15.00 -14.27 11.77
CA GLU A 48 -15.09 -13.87 10.37
C GLU A 48 -14.11 -12.71 10.12
N ILE A 49 -13.26 -12.84 9.09
CA ILE A 49 -12.29 -11.82 8.67
C ILE A 49 -12.99 -10.89 7.69
N LYS A 50 -13.19 -9.63 8.09
CA LYS A 50 -13.78 -8.58 7.25
C LYS A 50 -12.74 -7.56 6.88
N LEU A 51 -12.63 -7.29 5.59
CA LEU A 51 -11.64 -6.39 5.00
C LEU A 51 -12.35 -5.47 4.00
N THR A 52 -11.78 -4.29 3.79
CA THR A 52 -12.14 -3.44 2.66
C THR A 52 -10.97 -3.45 1.70
N ASP A 53 -11.20 -3.78 0.43
CA ASP A 53 -10.17 -3.80 -0.61
C ASP A 53 -9.86 -2.40 -1.17
N GLY A 54 -8.90 -2.30 -2.07
CA GLY A 54 -8.46 -1.04 -2.68
C GLY A 54 -9.55 -0.34 -3.52
N LEU A 55 -10.63 -1.05 -3.91
CA LEU A 55 -11.80 -0.48 -4.59
C LEU A 55 -12.93 -0.10 -3.62
N GLY A 56 -12.71 -0.25 -2.30
CA GLY A 56 -13.72 0.01 -1.28
C GLY A 56 -14.78 -1.09 -1.15
N LYS A 57 -14.55 -2.28 -1.72
CA LYS A 57 -15.47 -3.43 -1.60
C LYS A 57 -15.15 -4.24 -0.35
N GLU A 58 -16.20 -4.71 0.33
CA GLU A 58 -16.05 -5.63 1.47
C GLU A 58 -15.67 -7.04 0.98
N VAL A 59 -14.62 -7.58 1.55
CA VAL A 59 -14.17 -8.97 1.35
C VAL A 59 -14.27 -9.72 2.68
N VAL A 60 -14.95 -10.86 2.68
CA VAL A 60 -15.22 -11.65 3.87
C VAL A 60 -14.64 -13.05 3.71
N LEU A 61 -13.80 -13.46 4.67
CA LEU A 61 -13.26 -14.81 4.77
C LEU A 61 -13.71 -15.45 6.09
N ASP A 62 -14.09 -16.71 6.05
CA ASP A 62 -14.49 -17.48 7.24
C ASP A 62 -13.28 -17.91 8.09
N LYS A 63 -12.11 -18.00 7.47
CA LYS A 63 -10.82 -18.37 8.07
C LYS A 63 -9.69 -17.77 7.22
N PRO A 64 -8.44 -17.72 7.73
CA PRO A 64 -7.27 -17.38 6.93
C PRO A 64 -7.17 -18.26 5.66
N ALA A 65 -6.73 -17.64 4.57
CA ALA A 65 -6.58 -18.30 3.29
C ALA A 65 -5.32 -19.21 3.28
N GLU A 66 -5.46 -20.40 2.72
CA GLU A 66 -4.40 -21.40 2.59
C GLU A 66 -3.95 -21.58 1.13
N LYS A 67 -4.79 -21.14 0.17
CA LYS A 67 -4.53 -21.21 -1.28
C LYS A 67 -4.83 -19.86 -1.91
N ILE A 68 -3.79 -19.14 -2.26
CA ILE A 68 -3.93 -17.81 -2.85
C ILE A 68 -3.30 -17.75 -4.25
N LEU A 69 -3.96 -17.02 -5.14
CA LEU A 69 -3.39 -16.57 -6.40
C LEU A 69 -3.03 -15.08 -6.28
N VAL A 70 -1.86 -14.71 -6.79
CA VAL A 70 -1.35 -13.33 -6.65
C VAL A 70 -1.09 -12.72 -8.02
N PHE A 71 -1.82 -11.65 -8.33
CA PHE A 71 -1.72 -10.91 -9.60
C PHE A 71 -1.12 -9.52 -9.43
N ALA A 72 -0.44 -9.29 -8.31
CA ALA A 72 0.26 -8.04 -8.02
C ALA A 72 1.65 -8.33 -7.45
N PRO A 73 2.74 -7.99 -8.15
CA PRO A 73 4.10 -8.21 -7.65
C PRO A 73 4.36 -7.56 -6.28
N SER A 74 3.75 -6.40 -6.00
CA SER A 74 3.83 -5.75 -4.69
C SER A 74 3.22 -6.59 -3.57
N ALA A 75 2.07 -7.23 -3.83
CA ALA A 75 1.44 -8.13 -2.87
C ALA A 75 2.29 -9.39 -2.63
N LEU A 76 2.93 -9.93 -3.68
CA LEU A 76 3.85 -11.06 -3.55
C LEU A 76 5.05 -10.72 -2.65
N GLU A 77 5.60 -9.51 -2.77
CA GLU A 77 6.65 -9.01 -1.88
C GLU A 77 6.16 -8.92 -0.42
N ILE A 78 4.94 -8.42 -0.18
CA ILE A 78 4.36 -8.36 1.17
C ILE A 78 4.19 -9.77 1.75
N ILE A 79 3.67 -10.71 0.97
CA ILE A 79 3.47 -12.12 1.37
C ILE A 79 4.80 -12.78 1.75
N ASP A 80 5.86 -12.52 0.98
CA ASP A 80 7.22 -12.96 1.29
C ASP A 80 7.71 -12.36 2.62
N GLY A 81 7.53 -11.05 2.81
CA GLY A 81 7.85 -10.34 4.06
C GLY A 81 7.11 -10.87 5.29
N LEU A 82 5.93 -11.47 5.09
CA LEU A 82 5.14 -12.13 6.14
C LEU A 82 5.50 -13.62 6.33
N ASN A 83 6.48 -14.15 5.59
CA ASN A 83 6.84 -15.57 5.58
C ASN A 83 5.63 -16.48 5.29
N ALA A 84 4.83 -16.13 4.28
CA ALA A 84 3.59 -16.82 3.93
C ALA A 84 3.54 -17.31 2.47
N MET A 85 4.70 -17.44 1.81
CA MET A 85 4.80 -17.90 0.42
C MET A 85 4.24 -19.32 0.20
N ASP A 86 4.20 -20.15 1.24
CA ASP A 86 3.62 -21.50 1.18
C ASP A 86 2.11 -21.49 0.83
N ALA A 87 1.41 -20.39 1.06
CA ALA A 87 0.01 -20.23 0.68
C ALA A 87 -0.18 -19.88 -0.80
N VAL A 88 0.86 -19.41 -1.50
CA VAL A 88 0.81 -19.01 -2.91
C VAL A 88 0.80 -20.24 -3.80
N ILE A 89 -0.27 -20.42 -4.58
CA ILE A 89 -0.42 -21.54 -5.52
C ILE A 89 -0.17 -21.15 -6.99
N GLY A 90 -0.01 -19.86 -7.27
CA GLY A 90 0.28 -19.34 -8.61
C GLY A 90 0.25 -17.81 -8.64
N ILE A 91 0.81 -17.26 -9.70
CA ILE A 91 1.00 -15.81 -9.86
C ILE A 91 0.62 -15.34 -11.27
N ASP A 92 0.77 -14.06 -11.55
CA ASP A 92 0.59 -13.50 -12.89
C ASP A 92 1.67 -13.97 -13.88
N ASN A 93 1.32 -14.00 -15.18
CA ASN A 93 2.26 -14.40 -16.23
C ASN A 93 3.40 -13.40 -16.37
N TRP A 94 3.14 -12.11 -16.21
CA TRP A 94 4.16 -11.08 -16.37
C TRP A 94 5.34 -11.32 -15.41
N SER A 95 5.05 -11.66 -14.15
CA SER A 95 6.08 -11.98 -13.14
C SER A 95 6.90 -13.22 -13.53
N VAL A 96 6.25 -14.25 -14.08
CA VAL A 96 6.91 -15.48 -14.55
C VAL A 96 7.80 -15.20 -15.76
N ASP A 97 7.24 -14.49 -16.77
CA ASP A 97 7.91 -14.22 -18.05
C ASP A 97 9.12 -13.29 -17.88
N ASN A 98 9.03 -12.32 -16.95
CA ASN A 98 10.11 -11.40 -16.62
C ASN A 98 11.09 -11.95 -15.58
N LYS A 99 10.87 -13.19 -15.10
CA LYS A 99 11.74 -13.86 -14.12
C LYS A 99 11.96 -13.02 -12.87
N GLU A 100 10.87 -12.46 -12.35
CA GLU A 100 10.93 -11.75 -11.08
C GLU A 100 11.51 -12.64 -9.98
N PRO A 101 12.31 -12.12 -9.05
CA PRO A 101 13.02 -12.93 -8.06
C PRO A 101 12.11 -13.85 -7.24
N LEU A 102 10.89 -13.41 -6.92
CA LEU A 102 9.92 -14.19 -6.15
C LEU A 102 9.04 -15.09 -7.02
N ALA A 103 9.20 -15.07 -8.34
CA ALA A 103 8.40 -15.88 -9.28
C ALA A 103 8.96 -17.28 -9.54
N GLU A 104 10.17 -17.58 -9.06
CA GLU A 104 10.81 -18.86 -9.30
C GLU A 104 10.00 -20.02 -8.73
N GLY A 105 9.68 -20.99 -9.59
CA GLY A 105 8.92 -22.19 -9.22
C GLY A 105 7.40 -22.05 -9.29
N PHE A 106 6.87 -20.84 -9.52
CA PHE A 106 5.43 -20.62 -9.69
C PHE A 106 4.99 -20.75 -11.15
N GLU A 107 3.74 -21.15 -11.33
CA GLU A 107 3.06 -21.13 -12.62
C GLU A 107 2.25 -19.86 -12.79
N GLY A 108 2.19 -19.34 -14.04
CA GLY A 108 1.36 -18.22 -14.42
C GLY A 108 -0.11 -18.61 -14.63
N PHE A 109 -1.02 -17.73 -14.18
CA PHE A 109 -2.47 -17.91 -14.25
C PHE A 109 -3.15 -16.86 -15.15
N GLY A 110 -2.39 -16.16 -15.98
CA GLY A 110 -2.82 -15.07 -16.85
C GLY A 110 -2.32 -13.71 -16.31
N ASP A 111 -2.72 -12.65 -16.99
CA ASP A 111 -2.44 -11.27 -16.62
C ASP A 111 -3.75 -10.53 -16.33
N PHE A 112 -3.68 -9.34 -15.74
CA PHE A 112 -4.88 -8.55 -15.41
C PHE A 112 -5.76 -8.22 -16.65
N GLN A 113 -5.20 -8.24 -17.88
CA GLN A 113 -5.95 -8.06 -19.13
C GLN A 113 -6.46 -9.39 -19.71
N THR A 114 -5.86 -10.52 -19.34
CA THR A 114 -6.15 -11.82 -19.94
C THR A 114 -6.01 -12.93 -18.90
N LEU A 115 -7.03 -13.09 -18.07
CA LEU A 115 -7.07 -14.11 -17.04
C LEU A 115 -7.30 -15.50 -17.64
N ASN A 116 -6.58 -16.51 -17.15
CA ASN A 116 -6.86 -17.91 -17.49
C ASN A 116 -7.99 -18.47 -16.59
N MET A 117 -9.23 -18.15 -16.95
CA MET A 117 -10.42 -18.50 -16.17
C MET A 117 -10.53 -20.01 -15.88
N GLU A 118 -10.18 -20.84 -16.85
CA GLU A 118 -10.23 -22.31 -16.69
C GLU A 118 -9.22 -22.78 -15.63
N LYS A 119 -7.99 -22.32 -15.74
CA LYS A 119 -6.91 -22.66 -14.80
C LYS A 119 -7.21 -22.14 -13.38
N ILE A 120 -7.70 -20.90 -13.26
CA ILE A 120 -8.10 -20.29 -11.99
C ILE A 120 -9.20 -21.11 -11.32
N THR A 121 -10.25 -21.45 -12.08
CA THR A 121 -11.39 -22.23 -11.57
C THR A 121 -10.95 -23.63 -11.14
N ALA A 122 -10.09 -24.30 -11.91
CA ALA A 122 -9.57 -25.63 -11.59
C ALA A 122 -8.68 -25.63 -10.34
N ALA A 123 -7.93 -24.56 -10.09
CA ALA A 123 -7.07 -24.42 -8.91
C ALA A 123 -7.87 -24.21 -7.61
N ALA A 124 -9.11 -23.71 -7.72
CA ALA A 124 -10.01 -23.43 -6.61
C ALA A 124 -9.32 -22.66 -5.47
N PRO A 125 -8.82 -21.43 -5.71
CA PRO A 125 -8.20 -20.62 -4.68
C PRO A 125 -9.22 -20.16 -3.63
N ASP A 126 -8.76 -19.97 -2.40
CA ASP A 126 -9.58 -19.35 -1.35
C ASP A 126 -9.81 -17.86 -1.64
N ILE A 127 -8.78 -17.21 -2.23
CA ILE A 127 -8.81 -15.80 -2.60
C ILE A 127 -7.81 -15.51 -3.72
N ILE A 128 -8.13 -14.51 -4.54
CA ILE A 128 -7.20 -13.89 -5.49
C ILE A 128 -6.81 -12.52 -4.94
N ILE A 129 -5.51 -12.20 -4.95
CA ILE A 129 -4.97 -10.93 -4.50
C ILE A 129 -4.38 -10.18 -5.69
N GLY A 130 -4.76 -8.91 -5.87
CA GLY A 130 -4.34 -8.08 -6.98
C GLY A 130 -5.50 -7.66 -7.87
N LEU A 131 -5.29 -7.73 -9.18
CA LEU A 131 -6.29 -7.40 -10.21
C LEU A 131 -6.70 -5.92 -10.29
N ALA A 132 -5.91 -4.99 -9.76
CA ALA A 132 -6.09 -3.58 -10.07
C ALA A 132 -6.01 -3.38 -11.60
N GLY A 133 -6.97 -2.64 -12.15
CA GLY A 133 -7.07 -2.44 -13.62
C GLY A 133 -7.65 -3.62 -14.42
N CYS A 134 -8.03 -4.72 -13.77
CA CYS A 134 -8.74 -5.80 -14.43
C CYS A 134 -10.17 -5.36 -14.83
N ALA A 135 -10.68 -5.92 -15.93
CA ALA A 135 -12.03 -5.62 -16.38
C ALA A 135 -13.06 -6.06 -15.32
N GLU A 136 -13.98 -5.16 -14.96
CA GLU A 136 -15.03 -5.43 -13.97
C GLU A 136 -15.85 -6.70 -14.30
N ALA A 137 -16.09 -6.96 -15.60
CA ALA A 137 -16.78 -8.15 -16.05
C ALA A 137 -16.04 -9.45 -15.72
N ASP A 138 -14.72 -9.46 -15.68
CA ASP A 138 -13.93 -10.65 -15.33
C ASP A 138 -13.87 -10.83 -13.81
N ILE A 139 -13.78 -9.74 -13.06
CA ILE A 139 -13.91 -9.75 -11.59
C ILE A 139 -15.29 -10.31 -11.21
N GLN A 140 -16.36 -9.87 -11.89
CA GLN A 140 -17.72 -10.35 -11.63
C GLN A 140 -17.86 -11.84 -11.92
N LYS A 141 -17.31 -12.33 -13.05
CA LYS A 141 -17.33 -13.78 -13.37
C LYS A 141 -16.66 -14.63 -12.29
N LEU A 142 -15.49 -14.19 -11.77
CA LEU A 142 -14.81 -14.89 -10.68
C LEU A 142 -15.65 -14.89 -9.40
N THR A 143 -16.26 -13.74 -9.08
CA THR A 143 -17.15 -13.60 -7.93
C THR A 143 -18.38 -14.49 -8.05
N ASP A 144 -19.00 -14.59 -9.24
CA ASP A 144 -20.15 -15.47 -9.52
C ASP A 144 -19.79 -16.96 -9.36
N LEU A 145 -18.52 -17.31 -9.55
CA LEU A 145 -17.98 -18.65 -9.28
C LEU A 145 -17.67 -18.88 -7.79
N GLY A 146 -17.94 -17.89 -6.92
CA GLY A 146 -17.68 -17.96 -5.49
C GLY A 146 -16.23 -17.70 -5.07
N ILE A 147 -15.36 -17.28 -6.01
CA ILE A 147 -13.97 -16.96 -5.74
C ILE A 147 -13.89 -15.56 -5.10
N LYS A 148 -13.26 -15.46 -3.95
CA LYS A 148 -13.03 -14.18 -3.28
C LYS A 148 -11.92 -13.41 -3.99
N ILE A 149 -12.03 -12.08 -4.02
CA ILE A 149 -11.04 -11.21 -4.64
C ILE A 149 -10.74 -10.07 -3.66
N TYR A 150 -9.48 -9.81 -3.45
CA TYR A 150 -8.97 -8.65 -2.72
C TYR A 150 -8.12 -7.81 -3.68
N VAL A 151 -8.61 -6.65 -4.09
CA VAL A 151 -7.89 -5.73 -4.98
C VAL A 151 -6.94 -4.89 -4.15
N VAL A 152 -5.64 -4.87 -4.54
CA VAL A 152 -4.62 -3.99 -3.96
C VAL A 152 -4.51 -2.72 -4.79
N ASP A 153 -4.53 -1.53 -4.14
CA ASP A 153 -4.44 -0.23 -4.80
C ASP A 153 -3.83 0.83 -3.87
N ALA A 154 -2.66 0.55 -3.30
CA ALA A 154 -1.96 1.50 -2.45
C ALA A 154 -1.23 2.54 -3.29
N ASN A 155 -1.52 3.82 -3.04
CA ASN A 155 -0.94 4.98 -3.73
C ASN A 155 -0.09 5.86 -2.80
N MET A 156 -0.06 5.55 -1.50
CA MET A 156 0.70 6.28 -0.48
C MET A 156 1.34 5.32 0.52
N ILE A 157 2.37 5.75 1.23
CA ILE A 157 3.09 4.92 2.21
C ILE A 157 2.16 4.43 3.33
N ASP A 158 1.26 5.28 3.81
CA ASP A 158 0.31 4.88 4.86
C ASP A 158 -0.68 3.81 4.38
N GLU A 159 -1.02 3.78 3.09
CA GLU A 159 -1.85 2.74 2.49
C GLU A 159 -1.08 1.42 2.36
N VAL A 160 0.24 1.47 2.12
CA VAL A 160 1.09 0.25 2.17
C VAL A 160 1.04 -0.40 3.55
N TYR A 161 1.02 0.39 4.63
CA TYR A 161 0.87 -0.17 5.97
C TYR A 161 -0.47 -0.88 6.14
N MET A 162 -1.54 -0.33 5.58
CA MET A 162 -2.87 -0.96 5.62
C MET A 162 -2.90 -2.25 4.81
N GLU A 163 -2.27 -2.26 3.62
CA GLU A 163 -2.15 -3.47 2.80
C GLU A 163 -1.40 -4.59 3.53
N ILE A 164 -0.28 -4.28 4.18
CA ILE A 164 0.47 -5.26 4.99
C ILE A 164 -0.40 -5.84 6.11
N ILE A 165 -1.14 -5.00 6.84
CA ILE A 165 -2.06 -5.45 7.90
C ILE A 165 -3.18 -6.32 7.33
N ASN A 166 -3.75 -5.96 6.18
CA ASN A 166 -4.81 -6.74 5.54
C ASN A 166 -4.30 -8.08 5.03
N MET A 167 -3.09 -8.12 4.42
CA MET A 167 -2.43 -9.38 4.05
C MET A 167 -2.19 -10.27 5.28
N GLY A 168 -1.75 -9.68 6.39
CA GLY A 168 -1.61 -10.39 7.67
C GLY A 168 -2.90 -11.09 8.09
N LYS A 169 -4.05 -10.38 8.03
CA LYS A 169 -5.36 -10.96 8.34
C LYS A 169 -5.76 -12.06 7.37
N ILE A 170 -5.59 -11.82 6.04
CA ILE A 170 -5.90 -12.81 5.00
C ILE A 170 -5.13 -14.12 5.24
N LEU A 171 -3.88 -14.02 5.67
CA LEU A 171 -2.95 -15.15 5.80
C LEU A 171 -2.82 -15.68 7.24
N GLY A 172 -3.53 -15.09 8.22
CA GLY A 172 -3.39 -15.47 9.63
C GLY A 172 -2.03 -15.10 10.22
N LYS A 173 -1.41 -14.02 9.73
CA LYS A 173 -0.10 -13.48 10.08
C LYS A 173 -0.20 -12.10 10.72
N ASP A 174 -1.21 -11.90 11.60
CA ASP A 174 -1.49 -10.60 12.21
C ASP A 174 -0.32 -10.05 13.04
N THR A 175 0.42 -10.89 13.72
CA THR A 175 1.55 -10.48 14.54
C THR A 175 2.71 -10.02 13.66
N GLU A 176 3.09 -10.85 12.70
CA GLU A 176 4.16 -10.57 11.75
C GLU A 176 3.87 -9.29 10.96
N ALA A 177 2.62 -9.08 10.55
CA ALA A 177 2.21 -7.88 9.83
C ALA A 177 2.34 -6.60 10.68
N ARG A 178 1.97 -6.66 11.96
CA ARG A 178 2.13 -5.51 12.87
C ARG A 178 3.60 -5.20 13.12
N GLU A 179 4.42 -6.22 13.38
CA GLU A 179 5.85 -6.06 13.59
C GLU A 179 6.52 -5.45 12.35
N LEU A 180 6.17 -5.92 11.14
CA LEU A 180 6.68 -5.37 9.88
C LEU A 180 6.28 -3.91 9.71
N VAL A 181 5.01 -3.56 9.96
CA VAL A 181 4.53 -2.17 9.86
C VAL A 181 5.19 -1.27 10.88
N ASP A 182 5.37 -1.71 12.13
CA ASP A 182 6.00 -0.92 13.18
C ASP A 182 7.47 -0.62 12.84
N GLU A 183 8.20 -1.59 12.29
CA GLU A 183 9.58 -1.38 11.83
C GLU A 183 9.64 -0.42 10.63
N LEU A 184 8.74 -0.56 9.64
CA LEU A 184 8.66 0.35 8.49
C LEU A 184 8.36 1.78 8.92
N LYS A 185 7.39 1.99 9.81
CA LYS A 185 7.06 3.32 10.35
C LYS A 185 8.26 3.96 11.02
N LYS A 186 8.99 3.20 11.83
CA LYS A 186 10.20 3.67 12.49
C LYS A 186 11.28 4.08 11.48
N GLN A 187 11.47 3.30 10.42
CA GLN A 187 12.45 3.62 9.37
C GLN A 187 12.04 4.86 8.57
N VAL A 188 10.76 4.97 8.17
CA VAL A 188 10.22 6.14 7.47
C VAL A 188 10.35 7.40 8.34
N GLU A 189 10.00 7.31 9.62
CA GLU A 189 10.15 8.42 10.56
C GLU A 189 11.63 8.79 10.78
N GLY A 190 12.52 7.80 10.79
CA GLY A 190 13.97 8.00 10.87
C GLY A 190 14.54 8.83 9.71
N ILE A 191 13.89 8.81 8.55
CA ILE A 191 14.23 9.65 7.39
C ILE A 191 13.49 10.99 7.49
N SER A 192 12.16 10.98 7.55
CA SER A 192 11.34 12.18 7.45
C SER A 192 11.56 13.17 8.59
N SER A 193 11.84 12.71 9.82
CA SER A 193 12.14 13.59 10.95
C SER A 193 13.41 14.43 10.77
N LYS A 194 14.40 13.94 10.03
CA LYS A 194 15.65 14.69 9.77
C LYS A 194 15.44 15.91 8.87
N VAL A 195 14.38 15.88 8.05
CA VAL A 195 14.07 16.94 7.09
C VAL A 195 12.82 17.75 7.47
N ALA A 196 12.06 17.33 8.47
CA ALA A 196 10.82 17.98 8.91
C ALA A 196 10.98 19.45 9.33
N GLY A 197 12.18 19.82 9.81
CA GLY A 197 12.50 21.18 10.22
C GLY A 197 13.00 22.10 9.09
N LEU A 198 13.09 21.61 7.86
CA LEU A 198 13.57 22.42 6.74
C LEU A 198 12.51 23.45 6.33
N THR A 199 12.96 24.70 6.18
CA THR A 199 12.15 25.77 5.59
C THR A 199 11.99 25.56 4.09
N GLU A 200 10.95 26.10 3.47
CA GLU A 200 10.65 25.92 2.05
C GLU A 200 11.83 26.24 1.11
N ASP A 201 12.61 27.28 1.45
CA ASP A 201 13.81 27.69 0.70
C ASP A 201 14.98 26.70 0.81
N LYS A 202 14.89 25.73 1.72
CA LYS A 202 15.86 24.64 1.91
C LYS A 202 15.43 23.32 1.29
N LYS A 203 14.22 23.24 0.80
CA LYS A 203 13.70 22.05 0.13
C LYS A 203 13.97 22.11 -1.37
N PRO A 204 14.79 21.21 -1.93
CA PRO A 204 15.03 21.18 -3.37
C PRO A 204 13.74 20.91 -4.15
N LYS A 205 13.62 21.55 -5.31
CA LYS A 205 12.58 21.27 -6.30
C LYS A 205 12.92 20.00 -7.07
N VAL A 206 12.00 19.05 -7.09
CA VAL A 206 12.18 17.74 -7.70
C VAL A 206 11.18 17.54 -8.83
N PHE A 207 11.67 17.03 -9.95
CA PHE A 207 10.85 16.49 -11.03
C PHE A 207 11.11 14.99 -11.15
N TYR A 208 10.05 14.19 -11.19
CA TYR A 208 10.14 12.75 -11.47
C TYR A 208 9.63 12.49 -12.87
N GLU A 209 10.48 11.98 -13.76
CA GLU A 209 10.10 11.65 -15.13
C GLU A 209 9.56 10.22 -15.18
N VAL A 210 8.25 10.09 -15.48
CA VAL A 210 7.57 8.79 -15.60
C VAL A 210 7.65 8.26 -17.02
N TRP A 211 7.50 9.17 -18.01
CA TRP A 211 7.50 8.86 -19.43
C TRP A 211 7.97 10.06 -20.23
N ASN A 212 8.63 9.79 -21.36
CA ASN A 212 9.31 10.85 -22.11
C ASN A 212 8.43 11.48 -23.20
N GLU A 213 7.60 10.71 -23.92
CA GLU A 213 6.81 11.23 -25.04
C GLU A 213 5.43 10.54 -25.11
N PRO A 214 4.34 11.23 -24.70
CA PRO A 214 4.36 12.58 -24.12
C PRO A 214 5.12 12.62 -22.78
N LEU A 215 5.69 13.77 -22.41
CA LEU A 215 6.35 13.91 -21.11
C LEU A 215 5.32 13.77 -20.00
N MET A 216 5.48 12.77 -19.12
CA MET A 216 4.58 12.51 -18.01
C MET A 216 5.36 12.52 -16.69
N SER A 217 4.66 12.88 -15.63
CA SER A 217 5.21 12.92 -14.28
C SER A 217 4.20 12.44 -13.25
N ALA A 218 4.61 12.47 -11.98
CA ALA A 218 3.79 12.12 -10.84
C ALA A 218 3.34 13.40 -10.10
N GLY A 219 2.04 13.59 -9.93
CA GLY A 219 1.42 14.67 -9.16
C GLY A 219 1.03 14.24 -7.75
N LYS A 220 0.10 15.00 -7.13
CA LYS A 220 -0.50 14.65 -5.83
C LYS A 220 -1.16 13.28 -5.88
N ASN A 221 -1.35 12.68 -4.72
CA ASN A 221 -2.01 11.38 -4.56
C ASN A 221 -1.30 10.26 -5.34
N THR A 222 0.02 10.34 -5.43
CA THR A 222 0.87 9.29 -5.97
C THR A 222 1.96 8.91 -4.97
N PHE A 223 2.35 7.66 -5.03
CA PHE A 223 3.44 7.10 -4.26
C PHE A 223 4.76 7.88 -4.42
N ILE A 224 5.06 8.30 -5.64
CA ILE A 224 6.25 9.12 -5.95
C ILE A 224 6.20 10.48 -5.24
N ASN A 225 5.02 11.13 -5.22
CA ASN A 225 4.87 12.39 -4.51
C ASN A 225 5.14 12.20 -3.01
N ASP A 226 4.62 11.13 -2.42
CA ASP A 226 4.84 10.84 -0.99
C ASP A 226 6.32 10.58 -0.68
N LEU A 227 7.04 9.85 -1.56
CA LEU A 227 8.48 9.67 -1.45
C LEU A 227 9.25 11.00 -1.47
N ILE A 228 8.93 11.90 -2.43
CA ILE A 228 9.59 13.20 -2.56
C ILE A 228 9.34 14.04 -1.30
N GLU A 229 8.11 14.15 -0.83
CA GLU A 229 7.75 14.95 0.34
C GLU A 229 8.37 14.42 1.62
N LYS A 230 8.32 13.10 1.86
CA LYS A 230 8.92 12.46 3.05
C LYS A 230 10.46 12.52 3.02
N ALA A 231 11.05 12.59 1.85
CA ALA A 231 12.48 12.84 1.66
C ALA A 231 12.87 14.33 1.76
N GLY A 232 11.91 15.23 2.00
CA GLY A 232 12.17 16.67 2.19
C GLY A 232 12.32 17.47 0.91
N GLY A 233 11.84 16.98 -0.23
CA GLY A 233 11.77 17.68 -1.51
C GLY A 233 10.42 18.36 -1.76
N ILE A 234 10.35 19.19 -2.79
CA ILE A 234 9.13 19.77 -3.34
C ILE A 234 8.89 19.17 -4.72
N ASN A 235 7.84 18.37 -4.87
CA ASN A 235 7.42 17.90 -6.18
C ASN A 235 6.79 19.06 -6.96
N ILE A 236 7.44 19.50 -8.04
CA ILE A 236 6.98 20.66 -8.82
C ILE A 236 5.63 20.43 -9.50
N VAL A 237 5.32 19.19 -9.84
CA VAL A 237 4.05 18.82 -10.50
C VAL A 237 2.89 18.88 -9.52
N ALA A 238 3.10 18.36 -8.31
CA ALA A 238 2.14 18.49 -7.21
C ALA A 238 1.96 19.94 -6.75
N ALA A 239 3.03 20.73 -6.73
CA ALA A 239 3.00 22.17 -6.42
C ALA A 239 2.16 22.97 -7.45
N ASP A 240 2.15 22.55 -8.72
CA ASP A 240 1.29 23.11 -9.77
C ASP A 240 -0.20 22.68 -9.63
N GLY A 241 -0.53 21.90 -8.61
CA GLY A 241 -1.89 21.44 -8.33
C GLY A 241 -2.35 20.23 -9.14
N LEU A 242 -1.45 19.55 -9.86
CA LEU A 242 -1.77 18.37 -10.65
C LEU A 242 -1.77 17.10 -9.77
N GLU A 243 -2.64 16.15 -10.13
CA GLU A 243 -2.84 14.89 -9.39
C GLU A 243 -2.63 13.67 -10.30
N GLY A 244 -2.32 12.52 -9.72
CA GLY A 244 -2.11 11.27 -10.44
C GLY A 244 -0.89 11.33 -11.36
N TRP A 245 -1.05 10.86 -12.59
CA TRP A 245 0.01 10.70 -13.57
C TRP A 245 -0.22 11.62 -14.80
N PRO A 246 -0.09 12.95 -14.66
CA PRO A 246 -0.41 13.90 -15.72
C PRO A 246 0.67 14.00 -16.78
N GLU A 247 0.27 14.39 -18.00
CA GLU A 247 1.17 15.01 -18.94
C GLU A 247 1.67 16.34 -18.38
N TYR A 248 2.97 16.61 -18.54
CA TYR A 248 3.59 17.83 -18.05
C TYR A 248 4.34 18.55 -19.15
N SER A 249 4.00 19.82 -19.43
CA SER A 249 4.61 20.51 -20.55
C SER A 249 6.06 20.90 -20.30
N ILE A 250 6.88 20.86 -21.36
CA ILE A 250 8.29 21.27 -21.32
C ILE A 250 8.43 22.74 -20.87
N GLU A 251 7.51 23.61 -21.29
CA GLU A 251 7.51 25.02 -20.91
C GLU A 251 7.34 25.19 -19.38
N LYS A 252 6.41 24.43 -18.78
CA LYS A 252 6.23 24.42 -17.33
C LYS A 252 7.44 23.84 -16.61
N LEU A 253 8.04 22.78 -17.15
CA LEU A 253 9.26 22.19 -16.56
C LEU A 253 10.40 23.20 -16.56
N ILE A 254 10.63 23.93 -17.66
CA ILE A 254 11.63 24.99 -17.77
C ILE A 254 11.31 26.16 -16.80
N GLN A 255 10.05 26.56 -16.72
CA GLN A 255 9.61 27.64 -15.84
C GLN A 255 9.82 27.29 -14.36
N ASN A 256 9.45 26.08 -13.94
CA ASN A 256 9.61 25.61 -12.56
C ASN A 256 11.08 25.31 -12.22
N ASN A 257 11.88 25.00 -13.24
CA ASN A 257 13.33 24.83 -13.19
C ASN A 257 13.77 23.96 -11.97
N PRO A 258 13.49 22.65 -11.96
CA PRO A 258 13.82 21.80 -10.83
C PRO A 258 15.32 21.71 -10.57
N ASP A 259 15.66 21.56 -9.29
CA ASP A 259 17.04 21.38 -8.82
C ASP A 259 17.51 19.92 -9.01
N ILE A 260 16.56 18.98 -9.09
CA ILE A 260 16.81 17.54 -9.15
C ILE A 260 15.82 16.91 -10.14
N ILE A 261 16.33 15.98 -10.97
CA ILE A 261 15.52 15.09 -11.80
C ILE A 261 15.79 13.66 -11.33
N ILE A 262 14.72 12.89 -11.12
CA ILE A 262 14.77 11.46 -10.83
C ILE A 262 13.95 10.73 -11.88
N ALA A 263 14.45 9.59 -12.38
CA ALA A 263 13.75 8.75 -13.33
C ALA A 263 13.97 7.26 -13.02
N PRO A 264 13.03 6.37 -13.36
CA PRO A 264 13.19 4.93 -13.22
C PRO A 264 14.13 4.38 -14.29
N VAL A 265 14.83 3.28 -13.99
CA VAL A 265 15.78 2.64 -14.92
C VAL A 265 15.09 2.12 -16.19
N SER A 266 13.80 1.75 -16.10
CA SER A 266 13.01 1.33 -17.26
C SER A 266 12.80 2.44 -18.29
N LEU A 267 12.76 3.71 -17.86
CA LEU A 267 12.69 4.87 -18.73
C LEU A 267 14.07 5.32 -19.21
N ALA A 268 15.00 5.45 -18.27
CA ALA A 268 16.35 5.95 -18.50
C ALA A 268 17.36 4.91 -18.04
N PRO A 269 17.93 4.07 -18.94
CA PRO A 269 18.92 3.06 -18.57
C PRO A 269 20.14 3.64 -17.84
N ASP A 270 20.47 4.89 -18.11
CA ASP A 270 21.47 5.69 -17.42
C ASP A 270 21.14 7.19 -17.47
N VAL A 271 21.86 7.99 -16.69
CA VAL A 271 21.63 9.44 -16.58
C VAL A 271 21.86 10.20 -17.90
N SER A 272 22.62 9.66 -18.86
CA SER A 272 22.89 10.30 -20.15
C SER A 272 21.61 10.44 -20.97
N THR A 273 20.67 9.51 -20.83
CA THR A 273 19.36 9.57 -21.49
C THR A 273 18.63 10.90 -21.24
N ILE A 274 18.76 11.43 -20.01
CA ILE A 274 18.11 12.68 -19.61
C ILE A 274 19.04 13.87 -19.85
N ILE A 275 20.33 13.76 -19.51
CA ILE A 275 21.30 14.85 -19.61
C ILE A 275 21.52 15.29 -21.06
N GLU A 276 21.49 14.37 -22.01
CA GLU A 276 21.69 14.64 -23.44
C GLU A 276 20.43 15.10 -24.18
N ASP A 277 19.27 15.05 -23.50
CA ASP A 277 18.03 15.58 -24.06
C ASP A 277 18.10 17.11 -24.13
N ARG A 278 18.10 17.63 -25.37
CA ARG A 278 18.22 19.07 -25.62
C ARG A 278 17.08 19.89 -25.00
N ARG A 279 15.92 19.28 -24.79
CA ARG A 279 14.77 19.94 -24.17
C ARG A 279 15.07 20.35 -22.73
N PHE A 280 15.94 19.59 -22.04
CA PHE A 280 16.27 19.77 -20.64
C PHE A 280 17.57 20.56 -20.40
N SER A 281 18.29 20.94 -21.45
CA SER A 281 19.65 21.51 -21.38
C SER A 281 19.78 22.77 -20.51
N SER A 282 18.71 23.54 -20.30
CA SER A 282 18.70 24.76 -19.49
C SER A 282 18.23 24.52 -18.03
N ILE A 283 17.80 23.31 -17.69
CA ILE A 283 17.25 22.99 -16.37
C ILE A 283 18.39 22.87 -15.35
N ASN A 284 18.22 23.46 -14.18
CA ASN A 284 19.20 23.44 -13.09
C ASN A 284 19.74 22.04 -12.78
N ALA A 285 18.85 21.04 -12.70
CA ALA A 285 19.22 19.66 -12.45
C ALA A 285 20.23 19.12 -13.48
N VAL A 286 20.03 19.42 -14.76
CA VAL A 286 20.92 18.98 -15.86
C VAL A 286 22.23 19.77 -15.84
N VAL A 287 22.16 21.11 -15.69
CA VAL A 287 23.34 22.00 -15.62
C VAL A 287 24.25 21.60 -14.44
N ASN A 288 23.65 21.26 -13.28
CA ASN A 288 24.37 20.91 -12.07
C ASN A 288 24.65 19.40 -11.93
N LYS A 289 24.26 18.59 -12.93
CA LYS A 289 24.41 17.11 -12.93
C LYS A 289 23.71 16.42 -11.74
N LYS A 290 22.59 16.97 -11.30
CA LYS A 290 21.72 16.39 -10.25
C LYS A 290 20.58 15.60 -10.88
N VAL A 291 20.95 14.63 -11.70
CA VAL A 291 20.04 13.69 -12.37
C VAL A 291 20.34 12.30 -11.83
N TYR A 292 19.32 11.61 -11.35
CA TYR A 292 19.44 10.31 -10.71
C TYR A 292 18.54 9.29 -11.37
N VAL A 293 19.07 8.10 -11.61
CA VAL A 293 18.31 6.95 -12.10
C VAL A 293 18.15 5.96 -10.96
N VAL A 294 16.91 5.56 -10.70
CA VAL A 294 16.56 4.67 -9.58
C VAL A 294 15.99 3.34 -10.10
N PRO A 295 16.21 2.22 -9.41
CA PRO A 295 15.54 0.96 -9.74
C PRO A 295 14.01 1.11 -9.67
N ASP A 296 13.29 0.43 -10.56
CA ASP A 296 11.83 0.49 -10.61
C ASP A 296 11.18 -0.10 -9.34
N ASN A 297 11.51 -1.32 -8.98
CA ASN A 297 10.80 -2.06 -7.94
C ASN A 297 10.68 -1.30 -6.60
N PRO A 298 11.75 -0.81 -5.97
CA PRO A 298 11.65 -0.16 -4.67
C PRO A 298 11.05 1.27 -4.75
N THR A 299 10.85 1.81 -5.94
CA THR A 299 10.34 3.18 -6.12
C THR A 299 8.94 3.24 -6.72
N THR A 300 8.45 2.14 -7.32
CA THR A 300 7.15 2.09 -7.97
C THR A 300 6.21 1.02 -7.41
N ARG A 301 6.72 0.07 -6.62
CA ARG A 301 5.91 -0.99 -6.02
C ARG A 301 5.56 -0.68 -4.57
N PRO A 302 4.27 -0.58 -4.24
CA PRO A 302 3.81 -0.33 -2.88
C PRO A 302 3.93 -1.60 -2.01
N SER A 303 5.12 -1.85 -1.47
CA SER A 303 5.45 -2.96 -0.57
C SER A 303 6.36 -2.50 0.57
N GLN A 304 6.80 -3.42 1.44
CA GLN A 304 7.79 -3.09 2.47
C GLN A 304 9.14 -2.62 1.90
N ASN A 305 9.44 -2.90 0.63
CA ASN A 305 10.67 -2.43 -0.02
C ASN A 305 10.71 -0.93 -0.30
N ILE A 306 9.60 -0.22 -0.08
CA ILE A 306 9.50 1.23 -0.23
C ILE A 306 10.55 2.00 0.58
N ILE A 307 10.99 1.44 1.71
CA ILE A 307 12.03 2.08 2.52
C ILE A 307 13.36 2.23 1.75
N LYS A 308 13.66 1.30 0.85
CA LYS A 308 14.83 1.40 -0.05
C LYS A 308 14.62 2.57 -1.02
N GLY A 309 13.43 2.70 -1.61
CA GLY A 309 13.06 3.81 -2.47
C GLY A 309 13.17 5.15 -1.75
N LEU A 310 12.56 5.26 -0.55
CA LEU A 310 12.62 6.48 0.25
C LEU A 310 14.06 6.85 0.62
N THR A 311 14.90 5.87 0.93
CA THR A 311 16.33 6.10 1.22
C THR A 311 17.05 6.67 0.00
N MET A 312 16.83 6.12 -1.20
CA MET A 312 17.43 6.62 -2.43
C MET A 312 16.95 8.04 -2.75
N PHE A 313 15.65 8.33 -2.59
CA PHE A 313 15.13 9.70 -2.75
C PHE A 313 15.75 10.66 -1.75
N ALA A 314 15.87 10.27 -0.48
CA ALA A 314 16.50 11.09 0.55
C ALA A 314 17.98 11.38 0.24
N GLN A 315 18.73 10.42 -0.25
CA GLN A 315 20.13 10.60 -0.68
C GLN A 315 20.24 11.50 -1.93
N ALA A 316 19.33 11.34 -2.90
CA ALA A 316 19.33 12.17 -4.10
C ALA A 316 18.98 13.64 -3.77
N ILE A 317 18.03 13.84 -2.85
CA ILE A 317 17.50 15.16 -2.50
C ILE A 317 18.41 15.90 -1.49
N HIS A 318 18.90 15.19 -0.47
CA HIS A 318 19.71 15.74 0.61
C HIS A 318 20.95 14.89 0.90
N PRO A 319 21.92 14.82 -0.03
CA PRO A 319 23.14 14.03 0.18
C PRO A 319 23.94 14.49 1.40
N GLU A 320 23.86 15.76 1.78
CA GLU A 320 24.49 16.32 2.97
C GLU A 320 23.92 15.77 4.29
N ILE A 321 22.69 15.24 4.29
CA ILE A 321 22.02 14.67 5.47
C ILE A 321 22.10 13.14 5.47
N PHE A 322 21.93 12.53 4.28
CA PHE A 322 21.75 11.08 4.14
C PHE A 322 22.93 10.36 3.48
N GLY A 323 23.98 11.09 3.09
CA GLY A 323 25.12 10.55 2.36
C GLY A 323 24.88 10.53 0.84
N GLU A 324 25.97 10.25 0.11
CA GLU A 324 25.94 10.22 -1.35
C GLU A 324 24.94 9.21 -1.88
N PHE A 325 24.29 9.56 -2.99
CA PHE A 325 23.35 8.67 -3.67
C PHE A 325 24.04 7.39 -4.11
N SER A 326 23.46 6.27 -3.71
CA SER A 326 23.91 4.94 -4.11
C SER A 326 22.72 4.04 -4.40
N VAL A 327 22.78 3.33 -5.52
CA VAL A 327 21.82 2.27 -5.81
C VAL A 327 22.22 1.07 -4.94
N GLN A 328 21.45 0.81 -3.88
CA GLN A 328 21.62 -0.40 -3.08
C GLN A 328 21.14 -1.59 -3.93
N GLN A 329 22.03 -2.50 -4.23
CA GLN A 329 21.74 -3.75 -4.94
C GLN A 329 20.92 -4.70 -4.08
#